data_7cb2372b3294879f6798aa42a1ad90d4
#
_entry.id   7cb2372b3294879f6798aa42a1ad90d4
#
_cell.length_a   1.000
_cell.length_b   1.000
_cell.length_c   1.000
_cell.angle_alpha   90.00
_cell.angle_beta   90.00
_cell.angle_gamma   90.00
#
_symmetry.space_group_name_H-M   'P 1'
#
loop_
_entity.id
_entity.type
_entity.pdbx_description
1 polymer ?
#
loop_
_entity_poly.entity_id
_entity_poly.type
_entity_poly.pdbx_seq_one_letter_code
_entity_poly.pdbx_strand_id
1 'polypeptide(L)'
;MNMQINTPTPSLRSHYVAIERLSIGYAARHKRHVVADALEAHAEGGTLTCLIGRNGSGKSTLLRTVARLQPKLGGRVELGGRDTTTFSPSQLARTLGVVLTSRPDASNITVGEVVALGRAPYTGFWGRLSEDDRRIADEAMQSVGISHMSHRRVCSLSDGECQKTMIAKTLAQQTPYILLDEPTAFLDFTGKVELMLLLRRLAHEQGKTILMSTHDLEAALRTADRMWILADGAITQGSPHELAERGDIERYIGRHDVRLDRQTLQLTINTEY
;
A
#
# COMPACT_ATOMS: atom_id res chain seq x y z
N MET A 1 -32.43 -15.54 30.35
CA MET A 1 -31.82 -14.25 30.67
C MET A 1 -30.46 -14.23 29.95
N ASN A 2 -30.51 -13.92 28.62
CA ASN A 2 -29.30 -13.96 27.76
C ASN A 2 -28.68 -12.58 27.77
N MET A 3 -27.53 -12.47 28.45
CA MET A 3 -26.63 -11.32 28.31
C MET A 3 -25.92 -11.42 26.96
N GLN A 4 -26.37 -10.66 25.97
CA GLN A 4 -25.56 -10.36 24.79
C GLN A 4 -24.43 -9.44 25.21
N ILE A 5 -23.20 -9.95 25.16
CA ILE A 5 -21.99 -9.15 25.31
C ILE A 5 -21.82 -8.39 23.99
N ASN A 6 -22.26 -7.14 24.01
CA ASN A 6 -22.09 -6.19 22.92
C ASN A 6 -20.62 -5.74 22.93
N THR A 7 -19.75 -6.43 22.19
CA THR A 7 -18.40 -5.95 21.90
C THR A 7 -18.52 -4.75 20.97
N PRO A 8 -18.10 -3.54 21.35
CA PRO A 8 -18.16 -2.41 20.43
C PRO A 8 -17.24 -2.66 19.26
N THR A 9 -17.78 -2.65 18.06
CA THR A 9 -16.99 -2.62 16.81
C THR A 9 -16.05 -1.41 16.88
N PRO A 10 -14.73 -1.57 16.73
CA PRO A 10 -13.79 -0.43 16.75
C PRO A 10 -14.26 0.56 15.68
N SER A 11 -14.40 1.83 16.04
CA SER A 11 -14.78 2.86 15.08
C SER A 11 -13.74 2.88 13.95
N LEU A 12 -14.18 2.86 12.69
CA LEU A 12 -13.34 2.90 11.48
C LEU A 12 -12.30 4.01 11.51
N ARG A 13 -12.52 5.05 12.31
CA ARG A 13 -11.59 6.19 12.51
C ARG A 13 -10.38 5.90 13.40
N SER A 14 -10.29 4.73 14.05
CA SER A 14 -9.17 4.38 14.93
C SER A 14 -7.95 3.79 14.18
N HIS A 15 -8.11 3.39 12.91
CA HIS A 15 -7.04 2.83 12.11
C HIS A 15 -6.48 3.88 11.16
N TYR A 16 -5.34 4.49 11.49
CA TYR A 16 -4.65 5.46 10.66
C TYR A 16 -3.15 5.17 10.60
N VAL A 17 -2.48 5.65 9.55
CA VAL A 17 -1.01 5.71 9.47
C VAL A 17 -0.61 7.17 9.60
N ALA A 18 0.21 7.51 10.61
CA ALA A 18 0.76 8.85 10.77
C ALA A 18 2.28 8.80 10.71
N ILE A 19 2.86 9.80 10.07
CA ILE A 19 4.29 10.09 10.11
C ILE A 19 4.51 11.50 10.63
N GLU A 20 5.41 11.62 11.61
CA GLU A 20 5.69 12.86 12.30
C GLU A 20 7.18 13.15 12.25
N ARG A 21 7.57 14.26 11.61
CA ARG A 21 8.95 14.72 11.42
C ARG A 21 9.87 13.57 10.99
N LEU A 22 9.36 12.68 10.09
CA LEU A 22 10.05 11.48 9.67
C LEU A 22 11.20 11.82 8.72
N SER A 23 12.42 11.37 9.07
CA SER A 23 13.58 11.44 8.21
C SER A 23 13.86 10.06 7.62
N ILE A 24 13.95 10.00 6.30
CA ILE A 24 14.18 8.75 5.54
C ILE A 24 15.47 8.81 4.74
N GLY A 25 16.10 7.68 4.55
CA GLY A 25 17.35 7.58 3.80
C GLY A 25 18.15 6.33 4.17
N TYR A 26 19.46 6.38 3.94
CA TYR A 26 20.36 5.25 4.13
C TYR A 26 21.48 5.63 5.09
N ALA A 27 21.76 4.76 6.06
CA ALA A 27 22.90 4.89 6.96
C ALA A 27 23.89 3.76 6.65
N ALA A 28 25.06 4.08 6.11
CA ALA A 28 26.21 3.19 5.98
C ALA A 28 27.30 3.61 6.95
N ARG A 29 28.21 2.70 7.33
CA ARG A 29 29.21 2.81 8.41
C ARG A 29 29.83 4.20 8.65
N HIS A 30 29.92 5.08 7.64
CA HIS A 30 30.51 6.42 7.77
C HIS A 30 29.77 7.51 6.95
N LYS A 31 28.61 7.19 6.35
CA LYS A 31 27.89 8.14 5.50
C LYS A 31 26.38 7.99 5.70
N ARG A 32 25.75 9.09 6.11
CA ARG A 32 24.29 9.21 6.17
C ARG A 32 23.84 9.91 4.89
N HIS A 33 22.97 9.26 4.11
CA HIS A 33 22.33 9.85 2.95
C HIS A 33 20.85 10.07 3.26
N VAL A 34 20.47 11.32 3.46
CA VAL A 34 19.09 11.71 3.70
C VAL A 34 18.39 11.87 2.36
N VAL A 35 17.31 11.15 2.15
CA VAL A 35 16.46 11.23 0.94
C VAL A 35 15.39 12.30 1.13
N ALA A 36 14.75 12.32 2.30
CA ALA A 36 13.84 13.39 2.71
C ALA A 36 13.86 13.51 4.23
N ASP A 37 13.59 14.72 4.71
CA ASP A 37 13.67 15.07 6.14
C ASP A 37 12.39 15.73 6.62
N ALA A 38 12.09 15.53 7.90
CA ALA A 38 10.95 16.15 8.60
C ALA A 38 9.60 15.96 7.88
N LEU A 39 9.40 14.80 7.25
CA LEU A 39 8.13 14.48 6.58
C LEU A 39 6.98 14.38 7.58
N GLU A 40 5.84 14.96 7.23
CA GLU A 40 4.59 14.87 7.99
C GLU A 40 3.46 14.46 7.06
N ALA A 41 2.73 13.40 7.40
CA ALA A 41 1.55 12.99 6.66
C ALA A 41 0.66 12.05 7.49
N HIS A 42 -0.62 11.98 7.09
CA HIS A 42 -1.64 11.18 7.73
C HIS A 42 -2.51 10.47 6.69
N ALA A 43 -2.58 9.13 6.77
CA ALA A 43 -3.51 8.32 5.98
C ALA A 43 -4.63 7.83 6.88
N GLU A 44 -5.86 8.19 6.55
CA GLU A 44 -7.05 7.91 7.34
C GLU A 44 -7.47 6.45 7.24
N GLY A 45 -8.11 5.95 8.29
CA GLY A 45 -8.70 4.61 8.32
C GLY A 45 -9.85 4.46 7.33
N GLY A 46 -9.93 3.30 6.67
CA GLY A 46 -10.97 3.04 5.67
C GLY A 46 -10.79 3.78 4.36
N THR A 47 -9.59 4.28 4.06
CA THR A 47 -9.29 5.02 2.82
C THR A 47 -8.18 4.39 2.00
N LEU A 48 -8.25 4.60 0.68
CA LEU A 48 -7.16 4.36 -0.26
C LEU A 48 -6.37 5.66 -0.44
N THR A 49 -5.15 5.68 0.11
CA THR A 49 -4.20 6.80 -0.04
C THR A 49 -3.17 6.45 -1.11
N CYS A 50 -3.01 7.30 -2.13
CA CYS A 50 -2.00 7.16 -3.18
C CYS A 50 -0.81 8.09 -2.93
N LEU A 51 0.39 7.51 -2.79
CA LEU A 51 1.65 8.23 -2.71
C LEU A 51 2.22 8.45 -4.13
N ILE A 52 2.21 9.70 -4.57
CA ILE A 52 2.70 10.13 -5.89
C ILE A 52 4.07 10.82 -5.70
N GLY A 53 4.93 10.67 -6.67
CA GLY A 53 6.23 11.34 -6.71
C GLY A 53 7.04 10.90 -7.92
N ARG A 54 7.98 11.73 -8.36
CA ARG A 54 8.88 11.39 -9.49
C ARG A 54 9.72 10.15 -9.16
N ASN A 55 10.26 9.49 -10.19
CA ASN A 55 11.21 8.40 -9.98
C ASN A 55 12.43 8.93 -9.19
N GLY A 56 12.83 8.17 -8.16
CA GLY A 56 13.91 8.59 -7.27
C GLY A 56 13.51 9.58 -6.16
N SER A 57 12.26 10.04 -6.06
CA SER A 57 11.82 10.96 -5.00
C SER A 57 11.83 10.34 -3.59
N GLY A 58 11.96 9.02 -3.45
CA GLY A 58 12.00 8.35 -2.16
C GLY A 58 10.71 7.60 -1.76
N LYS A 59 9.74 7.43 -2.67
CA LYS A 59 8.47 6.70 -2.38
C LYS A 59 8.70 5.32 -1.76
N SER A 60 9.50 4.48 -2.42
CA SER A 60 9.83 3.13 -1.91
C SER A 60 10.62 3.18 -0.61
N THR A 61 11.51 4.18 -0.44
CA THR A 61 12.24 4.40 0.81
C THR A 61 11.29 4.76 1.93
N LEU A 62 10.31 5.64 1.67
CA LEU A 62 9.27 6.00 2.64
C LEU A 62 8.44 4.77 3.03
N LEU A 63 7.89 4.04 2.07
CA LEU A 63 7.08 2.84 2.36
C LEU A 63 7.87 1.78 3.13
N ARG A 64 9.12 1.50 2.75
CA ARG A 64 10.00 0.57 3.47
C ARG A 64 10.31 1.04 4.89
N THR A 65 10.45 2.35 5.10
CA THR A 65 10.67 2.93 6.43
C THR A 65 9.42 2.79 7.30
N VAL A 66 8.23 3.10 6.76
CA VAL A 66 6.94 2.91 7.45
C VAL A 66 6.73 1.44 7.81
N ALA A 67 7.09 0.51 6.90
CA ALA A 67 7.02 -0.93 7.11
C ALA A 67 8.09 -1.49 8.08
N ARG A 68 9.03 -0.68 8.57
CA ARG A 68 10.22 -1.13 9.33
C ARG A 68 11.11 -2.14 8.60
N LEU A 69 11.02 -2.20 7.28
CA LEU A 69 11.96 -2.94 6.43
C LEU A 69 13.26 -2.18 6.21
N GLN A 70 13.25 -0.89 6.54
CA GLN A 70 14.41 0.00 6.54
C GLN A 70 14.35 0.87 7.81
N PRO A 71 15.49 1.10 8.50
CA PRO A 71 15.51 1.96 9.67
C PRO A 71 15.22 3.42 9.29
N LYS A 72 14.40 4.09 10.09
CA LYS A 72 14.21 5.54 10.01
C LYS A 72 15.47 6.26 10.47
N LEU A 73 15.75 7.43 9.91
CA LEU A 73 16.86 8.29 10.33
C LEU A 73 16.46 9.26 11.45
N GLY A 74 15.17 9.51 11.64
CA GLY A 74 14.60 10.36 12.69
C GLY A 74 13.07 10.35 12.64
N GLY A 75 12.43 11.02 13.58
CA GLY A 75 10.98 11.17 13.63
C GLY A 75 10.23 9.92 14.11
N ARG A 76 8.92 9.86 13.83
CA ARG A 76 8.02 8.84 14.35
C ARG A 76 7.09 8.31 13.26
N VAL A 77 6.73 7.04 13.36
CA VAL A 77 5.71 6.38 12.53
C VAL A 77 4.72 5.69 13.44
N GLU A 78 3.45 5.98 13.26
CA GLU A 78 2.36 5.39 14.06
C GLU A 78 1.38 4.60 13.19
N LEU A 79 0.90 3.50 13.75
CA LEU A 79 -0.23 2.72 13.25
C LEU A 79 -1.31 2.73 14.34
N GLY A 80 -2.42 3.46 14.10
CA GLY A 80 -3.51 3.58 15.05
C GLY A 80 -3.11 4.16 16.40
N GLY A 81 -2.24 5.18 16.43
CA GLY A 81 -1.75 5.84 17.64
C GLY A 81 -0.62 5.11 18.37
N ARG A 82 -0.17 3.97 17.83
CA ARG A 82 0.94 3.22 18.42
C ARG A 82 2.19 3.34 17.57
N ASP A 83 3.30 3.76 18.16
CA ASP A 83 4.60 3.85 17.47
C ASP A 83 5.03 2.47 16.96
N THR A 84 5.43 2.41 15.69
CA THR A 84 5.83 1.15 15.04
C THR A 84 7.01 0.48 15.74
N THR A 85 7.89 1.23 16.40
CA THR A 85 9.05 0.69 17.14
C THR A 85 8.67 -0.15 18.34
N THR A 86 7.45 0.02 18.87
CA THR A 86 6.95 -0.71 20.05
C THR A 86 6.33 -2.07 19.72
N PHE A 87 6.10 -2.37 18.41
CA PHE A 87 5.60 -3.67 18.00
C PHE A 87 6.73 -4.72 18.00
N SER A 88 6.45 -5.89 18.53
CA SER A 88 7.28 -7.06 18.23
C SER A 88 7.15 -7.45 16.75
N PRO A 89 8.10 -8.20 16.17
CA PRO A 89 7.99 -8.65 14.77
C PRO A 89 6.68 -9.38 14.48
N SER A 90 6.23 -10.27 15.37
CA SER A 90 4.96 -11.00 15.21
C SER A 90 3.74 -10.08 15.29
N GLN A 91 3.74 -9.10 16.20
CA GLN A 91 2.67 -8.11 16.30
C GLN A 91 2.60 -7.26 15.04
N LEU A 92 3.74 -6.77 14.53
CA LEU A 92 3.78 -5.97 13.31
C LEU A 92 3.27 -6.79 12.12
N ALA A 93 3.69 -8.06 11.99
CA ALA A 93 3.22 -8.94 10.92
C ALA A 93 1.71 -9.25 10.98
N ARG A 94 1.06 -9.15 12.15
CA ARG A 94 -0.41 -9.25 12.27
C ARG A 94 -1.13 -7.91 12.11
N THR A 95 -0.38 -6.82 12.03
CA THR A 95 -0.93 -5.47 11.95
C THR A 95 -0.77 -4.90 10.54
N LEU A 96 0.36 -5.13 9.90
CA LEU A 96 0.76 -4.48 8.65
C LEU A 96 1.10 -5.52 7.58
N GLY A 97 0.38 -5.49 6.46
CA GLY A 97 0.70 -6.22 5.25
C GLY A 97 1.51 -5.35 4.28
N VAL A 98 2.48 -5.95 3.59
CA VAL A 98 3.36 -5.22 2.67
C VAL A 98 3.53 -5.98 1.37
N VAL A 99 3.34 -5.28 0.25
CA VAL A 99 3.70 -5.73 -1.09
C VAL A 99 4.80 -4.81 -1.62
N LEU A 100 5.96 -5.38 -1.92
CA LEU A 100 7.08 -4.67 -2.56
C LEU A 100 7.12 -5.00 -4.04
N THR A 101 7.74 -4.11 -4.82
CA THR A 101 7.92 -4.27 -6.28
C THR A 101 8.84 -5.44 -6.66
N SER A 102 9.57 -6.03 -5.70
CA SER A 102 10.51 -7.12 -5.96
C SER A 102 9.80 -8.46 -6.21
N ARG A 103 10.23 -9.15 -7.28
CA ARG A 103 9.79 -10.52 -7.57
C ARG A 103 10.35 -11.48 -6.52
N PRO A 104 9.53 -12.39 -5.95
CA PRO A 104 10.06 -13.40 -5.05
C PRO A 104 10.96 -14.37 -5.83
N ASP A 105 12.16 -14.61 -5.32
CA ASP A 105 13.06 -15.63 -5.85
C ASP A 105 12.64 -17.02 -5.32
N ALA A 106 11.56 -17.55 -5.92
CA ALA A 106 10.94 -18.78 -5.47
C ALA A 106 10.64 -19.72 -6.66
N SER A 107 11.63 -20.52 -7.04
CA SER A 107 11.56 -21.37 -8.25
C SER A 107 10.61 -22.57 -8.12
N ASN A 108 10.40 -23.13 -6.93
CA ASN A 108 9.69 -24.42 -6.75
C ASN A 108 8.40 -24.34 -5.91
N ILE A 109 7.94 -23.16 -5.58
CA ILE A 109 6.74 -22.94 -4.76
C ILE A 109 5.53 -22.62 -5.67
N THR A 110 4.36 -23.12 -5.32
CA THR A 110 3.11 -22.86 -6.05
C THR A 110 2.47 -21.54 -5.60
N VAL A 111 1.54 -21.04 -6.42
CA VAL A 111 0.73 -19.84 -6.09
C VAL A 111 0.00 -20.04 -4.77
N GLY A 112 -0.70 -21.17 -4.58
CA GLY A 112 -1.41 -21.47 -3.34
C GLY A 112 -0.50 -21.49 -2.11
N GLU A 113 0.69 -22.09 -2.23
CA GLU A 113 1.68 -22.12 -1.15
C GLU A 113 2.20 -20.69 -0.82
N VAL A 114 2.47 -19.86 -1.84
CA VAL A 114 2.87 -18.45 -1.60
C VAL A 114 1.77 -17.69 -0.89
N VAL A 115 0.51 -17.83 -1.32
CA VAL A 115 -0.62 -17.14 -0.67
C VAL A 115 -0.80 -17.62 0.76
N ALA A 116 -0.67 -18.93 1.00
CA ALA A 116 -0.73 -19.53 2.34
C ALA A 116 0.36 -19.03 3.29
N LEU A 117 1.54 -18.59 2.79
CA LEU A 117 2.55 -17.90 3.61
C LEU A 117 2.01 -16.61 4.25
N GLY A 118 0.96 -16.00 3.71
CA GLY A 118 0.26 -14.88 4.37
C GLY A 118 -0.28 -15.26 5.75
N ARG A 119 -0.53 -16.56 6.00
CA ARG A 119 -0.99 -17.06 7.29
C ARG A 119 0.14 -17.36 8.29
N ALA A 120 1.41 -17.26 7.87
CA ALA A 120 2.56 -17.54 8.74
C ALA A 120 2.54 -16.83 10.11
N PRO A 121 2.08 -15.56 10.26
CA PRO A 121 1.98 -14.91 11.56
C PRO A 121 0.99 -15.56 12.52
N TYR A 122 0.09 -16.42 12.04
CA TYR A 122 -0.97 -17.06 12.81
C TYR A 122 -0.72 -18.55 13.05
N THR A 123 0.18 -19.17 12.28
CA THR A 123 0.59 -20.55 12.48
C THR A 123 1.55 -20.67 13.66
N GLY A 124 1.49 -21.81 14.35
CA GLY A 124 2.44 -22.11 15.44
C GLY A 124 3.85 -22.44 14.91
N PHE A 125 4.73 -22.88 15.81
CA PHE A 125 6.14 -23.21 15.52
C PHE A 125 6.32 -24.19 14.33
N TRP A 126 5.39 -25.11 14.13
CA TRP A 126 5.43 -26.10 13.07
C TRP A 126 4.86 -25.61 11.73
N GLY A 127 4.39 -24.38 11.64
CA GLY A 127 3.86 -23.81 10.41
C GLY A 127 2.62 -24.54 9.83
N ARG A 128 1.90 -25.33 10.63
CA ARG A 128 0.74 -26.09 10.16
C ARG A 128 -0.44 -25.16 9.96
N LEU A 129 -1.02 -25.22 8.75
CA LEU A 129 -2.21 -24.46 8.39
C LEU A 129 -3.46 -25.20 8.91
N SER A 130 -4.35 -24.49 9.59
CA SER A 130 -5.69 -24.94 9.91
C SER A 130 -6.58 -24.95 8.65
N GLU A 131 -7.78 -25.52 8.76
CA GLU A 131 -8.79 -25.43 7.68
C GLU A 131 -9.20 -23.99 7.42
N ASP A 132 -9.35 -23.18 8.46
CA ASP A 132 -9.62 -21.75 8.34
C ASP A 132 -8.50 -21.01 7.60
N ASP A 133 -7.23 -21.30 7.88
CA ASP A 133 -6.11 -20.68 7.18
C ASP A 133 -6.13 -20.98 5.68
N ARG A 134 -6.49 -22.20 5.29
CA ARG A 134 -6.64 -22.60 3.88
C ARG A 134 -7.80 -21.86 3.24
N ARG A 135 -8.96 -21.82 3.88
CA ARG A 135 -10.13 -21.07 3.40
C ARG A 135 -9.81 -19.60 3.19
N ILE A 136 -9.09 -18.95 4.13
CA ILE A 136 -8.67 -17.55 4.01
C ILE A 136 -7.72 -17.37 2.83
N ALA A 137 -6.78 -18.29 2.60
CA ALA A 137 -5.88 -18.24 1.45
C ALA A 137 -6.66 -18.40 0.12
N ASP A 138 -7.65 -19.29 0.05
CA ASP A 138 -8.50 -19.48 -1.12
C ASP A 138 -9.37 -18.25 -1.40
N GLU A 139 -10.00 -17.66 -0.39
CA GLU A 139 -10.75 -16.40 -0.48
C GLU A 139 -9.88 -15.24 -0.97
N ALA A 140 -8.64 -15.17 -0.49
CA ALA A 140 -7.69 -14.16 -0.94
C ALA A 140 -7.32 -14.33 -2.43
N MET A 141 -7.10 -15.57 -2.90
CA MET A 141 -6.87 -15.88 -4.32
C MET A 141 -8.09 -15.53 -5.18
N GLN A 142 -9.29 -15.83 -4.67
CA GLN A 142 -10.53 -15.51 -5.36
C GLN A 142 -10.71 -13.99 -5.52
N SER A 143 -10.38 -13.23 -4.49
CA SER A 143 -10.52 -11.75 -4.49
C SER A 143 -9.72 -11.05 -5.59
N VAL A 144 -8.59 -11.64 -5.99
CA VAL A 144 -7.74 -11.12 -7.09
C VAL A 144 -7.85 -11.91 -8.39
N GLY A 145 -8.76 -12.90 -8.46
CA GLY A 145 -9.08 -13.64 -9.67
C GLY A 145 -8.03 -14.67 -10.07
N ILE A 146 -7.24 -15.24 -9.13
CA ILE A 146 -6.15 -16.19 -9.43
C ILE A 146 -6.36 -17.61 -8.91
N SER A 147 -7.55 -17.96 -8.41
CA SER A 147 -7.84 -19.28 -7.86
C SER A 147 -7.53 -20.42 -8.83
N HIS A 148 -7.77 -20.22 -10.13
CA HIS A 148 -7.51 -21.20 -11.19
C HIS A 148 -6.01 -21.51 -11.38
N MET A 149 -5.12 -20.70 -10.81
CA MET A 149 -3.67 -20.85 -10.90
C MET A 149 -3.03 -21.40 -9.62
N SER A 150 -3.81 -21.78 -8.61
CA SER A 150 -3.31 -22.20 -7.28
C SER A 150 -2.18 -23.24 -7.34
N HIS A 151 -2.22 -24.16 -8.31
CA HIS A 151 -1.23 -25.23 -8.49
C HIS A 151 -0.06 -24.86 -9.41
N ARG A 152 -0.10 -23.69 -10.09
CA ARG A 152 1.00 -23.26 -10.96
C ARG A 152 2.20 -22.82 -10.13
N ARG A 153 3.40 -23.09 -10.64
CA ARG A 153 4.64 -22.63 -10.00
C ARG A 153 4.86 -21.14 -10.25
N VAL A 154 5.31 -20.41 -9.23
CA VAL A 154 5.53 -18.96 -9.31
C VAL A 154 6.53 -18.58 -10.40
N CYS A 155 7.55 -19.41 -10.66
CA CYS A 155 8.52 -19.17 -11.75
C CYS A 155 7.91 -19.18 -13.16
N SER A 156 6.71 -19.78 -13.34
CA SER A 156 5.99 -19.83 -14.62
C SER A 156 4.99 -18.72 -14.84
N LEU A 157 4.89 -17.78 -13.88
CA LEU A 157 3.92 -16.69 -13.93
C LEU A 157 4.45 -15.52 -14.76
N SER A 158 3.55 -14.82 -15.44
CA SER A 158 3.82 -13.47 -15.92
C SER A 158 4.01 -12.49 -14.74
N ASP A 159 4.58 -11.33 -14.98
CA ASP A 159 4.81 -10.34 -13.94
C ASP A 159 3.49 -9.87 -13.29
N GLY A 160 2.42 -9.71 -14.09
CA GLY A 160 1.09 -9.38 -13.58
C GLY A 160 0.45 -10.47 -12.72
N GLU A 161 0.59 -11.77 -13.13
CA GLU A 161 0.14 -12.90 -12.33
C GLU A 161 0.92 -13.03 -11.02
N CYS A 162 2.23 -12.79 -11.07
CA CYS A 162 3.08 -12.76 -9.89
C CYS A 162 2.65 -11.63 -8.92
N GLN A 163 2.39 -10.44 -9.45
CA GLN A 163 1.90 -9.29 -8.67
C GLN A 163 0.57 -9.61 -7.99
N LYS A 164 -0.42 -10.17 -8.71
CA LYS A 164 -1.69 -10.61 -8.13
C LYS A 164 -1.47 -11.66 -7.04
N THR A 165 -0.51 -12.57 -7.20
CA THR A 165 -0.15 -13.57 -6.17
C THR A 165 0.38 -12.92 -4.89
N MET A 166 1.25 -11.91 -5.00
CA MET A 166 1.79 -11.18 -3.85
C MET A 166 0.70 -10.37 -3.13
N ILE A 167 -0.24 -9.82 -3.87
CA ILE A 167 -1.40 -9.12 -3.30
C ILE A 167 -2.29 -10.12 -2.55
N ALA A 168 -2.61 -11.29 -3.16
CA ALA A 168 -3.39 -12.34 -2.50
C ALA A 168 -2.72 -12.81 -1.19
N LYS A 169 -1.40 -13.02 -1.19
CA LYS A 169 -0.63 -13.32 0.03
C LYS A 169 -0.86 -12.28 1.12
N THR A 170 -0.83 -11.00 0.74
CA THR A 170 -1.02 -9.90 1.69
C THR A 170 -2.47 -9.81 2.18
N LEU A 171 -3.45 -10.11 1.32
CA LEU A 171 -4.84 -10.20 1.74
C LEU A 171 -5.08 -11.37 2.70
N ALA A 172 -4.46 -12.54 2.44
CA ALA A 172 -4.51 -13.71 3.33
C ALA A 172 -3.94 -13.41 4.74
N GLN A 173 -3.06 -12.44 4.88
CA GLN A 173 -2.53 -11.97 6.16
C GLN A 173 -3.59 -11.26 7.03
N GLN A 174 -4.71 -10.80 6.45
CA GLN A 174 -5.85 -10.16 7.13
C GLN A 174 -5.48 -8.97 8.03
N THR A 175 -4.50 -8.18 7.63
CA THR A 175 -4.05 -7.01 8.40
C THR A 175 -4.97 -5.80 8.21
N PRO A 176 -5.12 -4.92 9.22
CA PRO A 176 -5.86 -3.66 9.08
C PRO A 176 -5.13 -2.63 8.21
N TYR A 177 -3.80 -2.68 8.13
CA TYR A 177 -2.98 -1.78 7.31
C TYR A 177 -2.33 -2.53 6.15
N ILE A 178 -2.33 -1.93 4.97
CA ILE A 178 -1.70 -2.49 3.77
C ILE A 178 -0.85 -1.42 3.10
N LEU A 179 0.43 -1.71 2.89
CA LEU A 179 1.35 -0.89 2.11
C LEU A 179 1.69 -1.60 0.80
N LEU A 180 1.58 -0.89 -0.33
CA LEU A 180 1.90 -1.44 -1.64
C LEU A 180 2.87 -0.49 -2.37
N ASP A 181 4.01 -1.03 -2.78
CA ASP A 181 5.00 -0.27 -3.55
C ASP A 181 4.83 -0.58 -5.04
N GLU A 182 4.28 0.38 -5.78
CA GLU A 182 3.97 0.31 -7.22
C GLU A 182 3.21 -0.97 -7.67
N PRO A 183 2.06 -1.31 -7.04
CA PRO A 183 1.39 -2.58 -7.29
C PRO A 183 0.80 -2.70 -8.70
N THR A 184 0.72 -1.62 -9.45
CA THR A 184 0.18 -1.57 -10.82
C THR A 184 1.25 -1.61 -11.92
N ALA A 185 2.55 -1.63 -11.57
CA ALA A 185 3.65 -1.46 -12.53
C ALA A 185 3.68 -2.51 -13.66
N PHE A 186 3.25 -3.74 -13.37
CA PHE A 186 3.32 -4.87 -14.32
C PHE A 186 1.94 -5.29 -14.85
N LEU A 187 0.91 -4.49 -14.60
CA LEU A 187 -0.44 -4.77 -15.05
C LEU A 187 -0.76 -4.01 -16.34
N ASP A 188 -1.53 -4.63 -17.21
CA ASP A 188 -2.18 -3.96 -18.33
C ASP A 188 -3.25 -2.97 -17.82
N PHE A 189 -3.84 -2.21 -18.72
CA PHE A 189 -4.83 -1.19 -18.34
C PHE A 189 -6.01 -1.79 -17.55
N THR A 190 -6.56 -2.91 -18.02
CA THR A 190 -7.70 -3.58 -17.37
C THR A 190 -7.31 -4.07 -15.97
N GLY A 191 -6.16 -4.73 -15.84
CA GLY A 191 -5.65 -5.20 -14.56
C GLY A 191 -5.37 -4.07 -13.55
N LYS A 192 -4.89 -2.91 -14.04
CA LYS A 192 -4.72 -1.73 -13.19
C LYS A 192 -6.05 -1.25 -12.63
N VAL A 193 -7.07 -1.10 -13.48
CA VAL A 193 -8.42 -0.66 -13.06
C VAL A 193 -9.03 -1.64 -12.07
N GLU A 194 -8.97 -2.95 -12.37
CA GLU A 194 -9.48 -3.99 -11.47
C GLU A 194 -8.81 -3.95 -10.09
N LEU A 195 -7.47 -3.81 -10.06
CA LEU A 195 -6.72 -3.72 -8.81
C LEU A 195 -7.10 -2.46 -8.01
N MET A 196 -7.15 -1.30 -8.65
CA MET A 196 -7.50 -0.05 -7.98
C MET A 196 -8.91 -0.12 -7.38
N LEU A 197 -9.88 -0.66 -8.12
CA LEU A 197 -11.25 -0.87 -7.63
C LEU A 197 -11.30 -1.88 -6.47
N LEU A 198 -10.50 -2.96 -6.54
CA LEU A 198 -10.37 -3.92 -5.44
C LEU A 198 -9.83 -3.23 -4.18
N LEU A 199 -8.72 -2.51 -4.28
CA LEU A 199 -8.11 -1.82 -3.13
C LEU A 199 -9.06 -0.81 -2.51
N ARG A 200 -9.76 -0.02 -3.33
CA ARG A 200 -10.78 0.93 -2.85
C ARG A 200 -11.92 0.23 -2.14
N ARG A 201 -12.43 -0.87 -2.68
CA ARG A 201 -13.48 -1.68 -2.04
C ARG A 201 -13.01 -2.24 -0.69
N LEU A 202 -11.78 -2.78 -0.61
CA LEU A 202 -11.20 -3.26 0.64
C LEU A 202 -11.08 -2.15 1.69
N ALA A 203 -10.71 -0.94 1.27
CA ALA A 203 -10.67 0.21 2.17
C ALA A 203 -12.08 0.54 2.70
N HIS A 204 -13.05 0.73 1.82
CA HIS A 204 -14.38 1.22 2.19
C HIS A 204 -15.23 0.16 2.90
N GLU A 205 -15.26 -1.08 2.38
CA GLU A 205 -16.16 -2.13 2.90
C GLU A 205 -15.57 -2.89 4.08
N GLN A 206 -14.22 -3.06 4.12
CA GLN A 206 -13.54 -3.78 5.19
C GLN A 206 -12.81 -2.86 6.17
N GLY A 207 -12.89 -1.55 6.00
CA GLY A 207 -12.27 -0.56 6.88
C GLY A 207 -10.73 -0.59 6.87
N LYS A 208 -10.09 -1.14 5.82
CA LYS A 208 -8.63 -1.22 5.74
C LYS A 208 -8.03 0.15 5.43
N THR A 209 -6.91 0.46 6.07
CA THR A 209 -6.09 1.62 5.72
C THR A 209 -5.08 1.20 4.67
N ILE A 210 -5.19 1.72 3.47
CA ILE A 210 -4.34 1.33 2.34
C ILE A 210 -3.51 2.52 1.88
N LEU A 211 -2.18 2.36 1.90
CA LEU A 211 -1.24 3.34 1.34
C LEU A 211 -0.46 2.66 0.22
N MET A 212 -0.60 3.18 -1.00
CA MET A 212 0.12 2.65 -2.16
C MET A 212 0.93 3.72 -2.87
N SER A 213 2.13 3.39 -3.31
CA SER A 213 2.86 4.25 -4.25
C SER A 213 2.44 3.96 -5.68
N THR A 214 2.40 4.99 -6.50
CA THR A 214 2.20 4.87 -7.94
C THR A 214 2.85 6.05 -8.67
N HIS A 215 3.22 5.85 -9.92
CA HIS A 215 3.61 6.91 -10.85
C HIS A 215 2.45 7.30 -11.80
N ASP A 216 1.34 6.57 -11.76
CA ASP A 216 0.15 6.81 -12.57
C ASP A 216 -0.74 7.85 -11.88
N LEU A 217 -0.47 9.13 -12.18
CA LEU A 217 -1.20 10.26 -11.59
C LEU A 217 -2.68 10.21 -11.96
N GLU A 218 -3.00 9.86 -13.23
CA GLU A 218 -4.38 9.84 -13.69
C GLU A 218 -5.22 8.77 -12.97
N ALA A 219 -4.66 7.57 -12.81
CA ALA A 219 -5.31 6.53 -12.04
C ALA A 219 -5.51 6.94 -10.57
N ALA A 220 -4.51 7.58 -9.96
CA ALA A 220 -4.62 8.08 -8.59
C ALA A 220 -5.69 9.16 -8.44
N LEU A 221 -5.74 10.15 -9.35
CA LEU A 221 -6.75 11.23 -9.34
C LEU A 221 -8.18 10.69 -9.39
N ARG A 222 -8.40 9.59 -10.13
CA ARG A 222 -9.74 8.99 -10.32
C ARG A 222 -10.17 8.05 -9.21
N THR A 223 -9.23 7.46 -8.48
CA THR A 223 -9.56 6.33 -7.58
C THR A 223 -9.17 6.54 -6.13
N ALA A 224 -8.18 7.39 -5.84
CA ALA A 224 -7.74 7.64 -4.47
C ALA A 224 -8.76 8.48 -3.70
N ASP A 225 -8.94 8.16 -2.42
CA ASP A 225 -9.67 9.00 -1.47
C ASP A 225 -8.77 10.14 -0.98
N ARG A 226 -7.48 9.84 -0.78
CA ARG A 226 -6.44 10.79 -0.35
C ARG A 226 -5.18 10.60 -1.20
N MET A 227 -4.41 11.65 -1.34
CA MET A 227 -3.13 11.62 -2.03
C MET A 227 -2.04 12.25 -1.18
N TRP A 228 -0.85 11.68 -1.25
CA TRP A 228 0.40 12.25 -0.78
C TRP A 228 1.29 12.53 -1.99
N ILE A 229 1.66 13.77 -2.21
CA ILE A 229 2.59 14.17 -3.26
C ILE A 229 3.96 14.39 -2.62
N LEU A 230 4.90 13.48 -2.87
CA LEU A 230 6.28 13.58 -2.41
C LEU A 230 7.13 14.29 -3.46
N ALA A 231 7.42 15.54 -3.22
CA ALA A 231 8.23 16.40 -4.10
C ALA A 231 9.16 17.29 -3.25
N ASP A 232 10.34 17.55 -3.75
CA ASP A 232 11.34 18.45 -3.14
C ASP A 232 11.61 18.18 -1.65
N GLY A 233 11.57 16.90 -1.27
CA GLY A 233 11.82 16.45 0.11
C GLY A 233 10.67 16.70 1.08
N ALA A 234 9.49 17.10 0.61
CA ALA A 234 8.30 17.35 1.43
C ALA A 234 7.09 16.55 0.92
N ILE A 235 6.08 16.37 1.78
CA ILE A 235 4.80 15.78 1.41
C ILE A 235 3.72 16.85 1.44
N THR A 236 3.02 17.01 0.30
CA THR A 236 1.75 17.74 0.24
C THR A 236 0.62 16.70 0.22
N GLN A 237 -0.40 16.88 1.07
CA GLN A 237 -1.48 15.89 1.22
C GLN A 237 -2.86 16.53 1.13
N GLY A 238 -3.82 15.75 0.66
CA GLY A 238 -5.23 16.16 0.52
C GLY A 238 -6.03 15.13 -0.25
N SER A 239 -7.34 15.36 -0.41
CA SER A 239 -8.11 14.67 -1.44
C SER A 239 -7.67 15.14 -2.84
N PRO A 240 -7.93 14.36 -3.90
CA PRO A 240 -7.64 14.81 -5.27
C PRO A 240 -8.21 16.20 -5.59
N HIS A 241 -9.45 16.48 -5.17
CA HIS A 241 -10.08 17.79 -5.39
C HIS A 241 -9.43 18.93 -4.57
N GLU A 242 -9.14 18.71 -3.28
CA GLU A 242 -8.43 19.71 -2.45
C GLU A 242 -7.07 20.08 -3.05
N LEU A 243 -6.31 19.08 -3.54
CA LEU A 243 -5.01 19.29 -4.18
C LEU A 243 -5.13 20.03 -5.53
N ALA A 244 -6.18 19.72 -6.30
CA ALA A 244 -6.48 20.41 -7.55
C ALA A 244 -6.88 21.88 -7.31
N GLU A 245 -7.75 22.14 -6.32
CA GLU A 245 -8.17 23.51 -5.98
C GLU A 245 -7.00 24.40 -5.52
N ARG A 246 -6.06 23.84 -4.74
CA ARG A 246 -4.85 24.55 -4.29
C ARG A 246 -3.78 24.70 -5.37
N GLY A 247 -3.94 24.04 -6.53
CA GLY A 247 -2.96 24.03 -7.61
C GLY A 247 -1.71 23.18 -7.31
N ASP A 248 -1.80 22.28 -6.33
CA ASP A 248 -0.67 21.42 -5.93
C ASP A 248 -0.36 20.39 -7.02
N ILE A 249 -1.39 19.89 -7.74
CA ILE A 249 -1.24 18.93 -8.82
C ILE A 249 -0.55 19.57 -10.02
N GLU A 250 -0.97 20.76 -10.44
CA GLU A 250 -0.34 21.52 -11.54
C GLU A 250 1.12 21.86 -11.21
N ARG A 251 1.39 22.24 -9.95
CA ARG A 251 2.77 22.49 -9.48
C ARG A 251 3.62 21.22 -9.55
N TYR A 252 3.06 20.06 -9.16
CA TYR A 252 3.74 18.77 -9.24
C TYR A 252 4.03 18.35 -10.69
N ILE A 253 3.06 18.53 -11.60
CA ILE A 253 3.25 18.26 -13.03
C ILE A 253 4.36 19.12 -13.61
N GLY A 254 4.39 20.42 -13.26
CA GLY A 254 5.46 21.36 -13.65
C GLY A 254 5.57 21.58 -15.17
N ARG A 255 4.50 21.36 -15.93
CA ARG A 255 4.44 21.49 -17.39
C ARG A 255 3.30 22.42 -17.79
N HIS A 256 3.60 23.41 -18.64
CA HIS A 256 2.62 24.39 -19.11
C HIS A 256 1.69 23.86 -20.19
N ASP A 257 2.09 22.79 -20.89
CA ASP A 257 1.32 22.11 -21.94
C ASP A 257 0.33 21.06 -21.38
N VAL A 258 0.35 20.79 -20.08
CA VAL A 258 -0.59 19.90 -19.40
C VAL A 258 -1.53 20.73 -18.53
N ARG A 259 -2.82 20.59 -18.75
CA ARG A 259 -3.88 21.25 -17.96
C ARG A 259 -4.67 20.22 -17.18
N LEU A 260 -5.02 20.57 -15.96
CA LEU A 260 -5.93 19.80 -15.11
C LEU A 260 -7.31 20.50 -15.12
N ASP A 261 -8.32 19.75 -15.53
CA ASP A 261 -9.70 20.14 -15.24
C ASP A 261 -10.00 19.83 -13.75
N ARG A 262 -10.17 20.87 -12.95
CA ARG A 262 -10.37 20.74 -11.51
C ARG A 262 -11.70 20.12 -11.10
N GLN A 263 -12.70 20.16 -11.98
CA GLN A 263 -14.02 19.56 -11.73
C GLN A 263 -14.01 18.07 -12.02
N THR A 264 -13.45 17.68 -13.16
CA THR A 264 -13.43 16.29 -13.64
C THR A 264 -12.17 15.54 -13.25
N LEU A 265 -11.13 16.24 -12.77
CA LEU A 265 -9.79 15.72 -12.47
C LEU A 265 -9.12 15.07 -13.70
N GLN A 266 -9.50 15.48 -14.90
CA GLN A 266 -8.92 15.00 -16.16
C GLN A 266 -7.71 15.83 -16.56
N LEU A 267 -6.66 15.14 -17.00
CA LEU A 267 -5.48 15.76 -17.58
C LEU A 267 -5.65 15.89 -19.10
N THR A 268 -5.43 17.07 -19.63
CA THR A 268 -5.44 17.35 -21.06
C THR A 268 -4.10 17.92 -21.50
N ILE A 269 -3.62 17.49 -22.67
CA ILE A 269 -2.39 18.01 -23.27
C ILE A 269 -2.81 19.06 -24.29
N ASN A 270 -2.30 20.29 -24.14
CA ASN A 270 -2.50 21.33 -25.12
C ASN A 270 -1.49 21.11 -26.26
N THR A 271 -1.97 20.69 -27.42
CA THR A 271 -1.15 20.39 -28.61
C THR A 271 -1.06 21.58 -29.58
N GLU A 272 -1.52 22.77 -29.18
CA GLU A 272 -1.34 23.98 -30.01
C GLU A 272 0.14 24.40 -29.96
N TYR A 273 0.81 24.18 -31.07
CA TYR A 273 2.15 24.70 -31.39
C TYR A 273 2.04 26.12 -31.92
#